data_d1777982696d44ad064a622b07a8aa8c
#
_entry.id   d1777982696d44ad064a622b07a8aa8c
#
_cell.length_a   1.000
_cell.length_b   1.000
_cell.length_c   1.000
_cell.angle_alpha   90.00
_cell.angle_beta   90.00
_cell.angle_gamma   90.00
#
_symmetry.space_group_name_H-M   'P 1'
#
loop_
_entity.id
_entity.type
_entity.pdbx_description
1 polymer ?
#
loop_
_entity_poly.entity_id
_entity_poly.type
_entity_poly.pdbx_seq_one_letter_code
_entity_poly.pdbx_strand_id
1 'polypeptide(L)'
;MNPIGYLMQEHRTIEKTLGMFELEIKRIRDESFIDPISMHLSIDFIRTYVDLAHHGKEEDILFRELSRKDLLPEHARIMNDLQQDHRYSRKIVGRWMQANNRCLDGEDTSQEIVSCLTELTQFYPQHIQKEDQYLYDPVLSYFGTEERTRMVGEFSAFDRNILHWKYQKIEAVLKERLWESRTIEPGPTRQSSQEIGRSA
;
A
#
# COMPACT_ATOMS: atom_id res chain seq x y z
N MET A 1 22.35 -6.92 13.83
CA MET A 1 21.31 -7.44 12.91
C MET A 1 21.75 -7.07 11.50
N ASN A 2 21.57 -7.91 10.51
CA ASN A 2 21.91 -7.58 9.13
C ASN A 2 20.67 -6.98 8.42
N PRO A 3 20.80 -6.27 7.28
CA PRO A 3 19.65 -5.64 6.60
C PRO A 3 18.55 -6.63 6.22
N ILE A 4 18.92 -7.84 5.80
CA ILE A 4 17.94 -8.88 5.43
C ILE A 4 17.10 -9.33 6.61
N GLY A 5 17.67 -9.46 7.80
CA GLY A 5 16.92 -9.82 9.01
C GLY A 5 15.81 -8.80 9.38
N TYR A 6 15.96 -7.51 9.01
CA TYR A 6 14.91 -6.52 9.15
C TYR A 6 13.74 -6.80 8.19
N LEU A 7 14.04 -7.01 6.91
CA LEU A 7 13.02 -7.28 5.88
C LEU A 7 12.27 -8.58 6.16
N MET A 8 12.97 -9.65 6.52
CA MET A 8 12.34 -10.93 6.92
C MET A 8 11.43 -10.79 8.15
N GLN A 9 11.76 -9.93 9.11
CA GLN A 9 10.89 -9.67 10.25
C GLN A 9 9.59 -8.95 9.82
N GLU A 10 9.68 -8.06 8.86
CA GLU A 10 8.52 -7.38 8.28
C GLU A 10 7.63 -8.35 7.50
N HIS A 11 8.22 -9.31 6.79
CA HIS A 11 7.47 -10.40 6.15
C HIS A 11 6.56 -11.14 7.13
N ARG A 12 7.02 -11.43 8.36
CA ARG A 12 6.18 -12.09 9.39
C ARG A 12 4.95 -11.26 9.77
N THR A 13 5.06 -9.92 9.73
CA THR A 13 3.91 -9.04 9.96
C THR A 13 2.96 -9.02 8.76
N ILE A 14 3.51 -9.00 7.55
CA ILE A 14 2.75 -9.06 6.30
C ILE A 14 1.96 -10.36 6.22
N GLU A 15 2.61 -11.51 6.42
CA GLU A 15 1.97 -12.83 6.41
C GLU A 15 0.81 -12.95 7.40
N LYS A 16 0.98 -12.43 8.63
CA LYS A 16 -0.12 -12.40 9.62
C LYS A 16 -1.31 -11.58 9.13
N THR A 17 -1.06 -10.46 8.48
CA THR A 17 -2.12 -9.59 7.95
C THR A 17 -2.82 -10.23 6.76
N LEU A 18 -2.09 -10.95 5.90
CA LEU A 18 -2.70 -11.74 4.82
C LEU A 18 -3.65 -12.81 5.35
N GLY A 19 -3.31 -13.47 6.47
CA GLY A 19 -4.23 -14.38 7.16
C GLY A 19 -5.53 -13.71 7.64
N MET A 20 -5.46 -12.42 8.04
CA MET A 20 -6.67 -11.65 8.35
C MET A 20 -7.50 -11.34 7.10
N PHE A 21 -6.86 -11.11 5.95
CA PHE A 21 -7.57 -10.93 4.69
C PHE A 21 -8.31 -12.19 4.24
N GLU A 22 -7.76 -13.38 4.47
CA GLU A 22 -8.46 -14.64 4.20
C GLU A 22 -9.74 -14.79 5.06
N LEU A 23 -9.67 -14.40 6.33
CA LEU A 23 -10.85 -14.38 7.20
C LEU A 23 -11.89 -13.36 6.72
N GLU A 24 -11.43 -12.20 6.25
CA GLU A 24 -12.31 -11.17 5.72
C GLU A 24 -12.99 -11.59 4.42
N ILE A 25 -12.27 -12.24 3.50
CA ILE A 25 -12.84 -12.85 2.29
C ILE A 25 -13.98 -13.82 2.66
N LYS A 26 -13.73 -14.67 3.65
CA LYS A 26 -14.74 -15.62 4.12
C LYS A 26 -15.94 -14.87 4.68
N ARG A 27 -15.75 -13.90 5.55
CA ARG A 27 -16.83 -13.11 6.15
C ARG A 27 -17.69 -12.42 5.09
N ILE A 28 -17.08 -11.76 4.10
CA ILE A 28 -17.81 -11.08 3.02
C ILE A 28 -18.65 -12.06 2.22
N ARG A 29 -18.12 -13.27 1.95
CA ARG A 29 -18.85 -14.33 1.22
C ARG A 29 -20.03 -14.90 2.00
N ASP A 30 -19.88 -15.09 3.32
CA ASP A 30 -20.87 -15.71 4.17
C ASP A 30 -21.99 -14.73 4.56
N GLU A 31 -21.64 -13.47 4.83
CA GLU A 31 -22.54 -12.48 5.40
C GLU A 31 -23.01 -11.42 4.38
N SER A 32 -22.42 -11.38 3.19
CA SER A 32 -22.67 -10.35 2.16
C SER A 32 -22.52 -8.92 2.72
N PHE A 33 -21.63 -8.75 3.69
CA PHE A 33 -21.37 -7.49 4.36
C PHE A 33 -19.92 -7.08 4.23
N ILE A 34 -19.68 -5.83 3.83
CA ILE A 34 -18.37 -5.19 3.82
C ILE A 34 -18.37 -4.13 4.90
N ASP A 35 -17.33 -4.14 5.74
CA ASP A 35 -17.03 -3.01 6.61
C ASP A 35 -16.03 -2.07 5.90
N PRO A 36 -16.49 -0.91 5.38
CA PRO A 36 -15.61 -0.01 4.65
C PRO A 36 -14.47 0.56 5.50
N ILE A 37 -14.65 0.63 6.82
CA ILE A 37 -13.61 1.11 7.75
C ILE A 37 -12.49 0.07 7.84
N SER A 38 -12.84 -1.21 8.03
CA SER A 38 -11.87 -2.31 8.01
C SER A 38 -11.13 -2.38 6.68
N MET A 39 -11.84 -2.19 5.56
CA MET A 39 -11.22 -2.12 4.23
C MET A 39 -10.23 -0.96 4.12
N HIS A 40 -10.63 0.23 4.59
CA HIS A 40 -9.75 1.40 4.57
C HIS A 40 -8.48 1.18 5.40
N LEU A 41 -8.59 0.62 6.60
CA LEU A 41 -7.44 0.30 7.45
C LEU A 41 -6.52 -0.74 6.81
N SER A 42 -7.09 -1.75 6.17
CA SER A 42 -6.35 -2.79 5.46
C SER A 42 -5.61 -2.23 4.24
N ILE A 43 -6.25 -1.36 3.47
CA ILE A 43 -5.62 -0.63 2.36
C ILE A 43 -4.48 0.26 2.86
N ASP A 44 -4.70 0.99 3.97
CA ASP A 44 -3.66 1.83 4.57
C ASP A 44 -2.46 1.00 5.05
N PHE A 45 -2.70 -0.17 5.62
CA PHE A 45 -1.64 -1.10 6.00
C PHE A 45 -0.79 -1.50 4.78
N ILE A 46 -1.39 -1.98 3.70
CA ILE A 46 -0.63 -2.38 2.51
C ILE A 46 0.12 -1.18 1.92
N ARG A 47 -0.51 -0.03 1.78
CA ARG A 47 0.12 1.16 1.19
C ARG A 47 1.23 1.75 2.04
N THR A 48 1.09 1.71 3.37
CA THR A 48 2.05 2.35 4.27
C THR A 48 3.11 1.37 4.74
N TYR A 49 2.71 0.21 5.24
CA TYR A 49 3.64 -0.74 5.83
C TYR A 49 4.32 -1.60 4.76
N VAL A 50 3.55 -2.15 3.80
CA VAL A 50 4.12 -3.02 2.78
C VAL A 50 4.79 -2.18 1.69
N ASP A 51 4.07 -1.28 1.04
CA ASP A 51 4.59 -0.59 -0.13
C ASP A 51 5.57 0.54 0.24
N LEU A 52 5.16 1.47 1.11
CA LEU A 52 6.02 2.61 1.43
C LEU A 52 7.21 2.22 2.32
N ALA A 53 6.98 1.40 3.37
CA ALA A 53 8.03 1.05 4.32
C ALA A 53 8.90 -0.11 3.82
N HIS A 54 8.30 -1.25 3.54
CA HIS A 54 9.00 -2.47 3.20
C HIS A 54 9.58 -2.42 1.78
N HIS A 55 8.75 -2.34 0.74
CA HIS A 55 9.24 -2.21 -0.64
C HIS A 55 10.11 -0.96 -0.84
N GLY A 56 9.82 0.15 -0.13
CA GLY A 56 10.67 1.33 -0.18
C GLY A 56 12.10 1.06 0.29
N LYS A 57 12.31 0.28 1.37
CA LYS A 57 13.64 -0.14 1.82
C LYS A 57 14.33 -1.04 0.80
N GLU A 58 13.57 -1.90 0.15
CA GLU A 58 14.11 -2.75 -0.89
C GLU A 58 14.51 -1.95 -2.14
N GLU A 59 13.60 -1.18 -2.69
CA GLU A 59 13.83 -0.44 -3.94
C GLU A 59 14.88 0.66 -3.76
N ASP A 60 14.73 1.50 -2.72
CA ASP A 60 15.54 2.70 -2.54
C ASP A 60 16.87 2.45 -1.85
N ILE A 61 17.04 1.30 -1.17
CA ILE A 61 18.27 1.00 -0.45
C ILE A 61 18.90 -0.30 -0.94
N LEU A 62 18.23 -1.46 -0.75
CA LEU A 62 18.82 -2.76 -1.08
C LEU A 62 19.08 -2.92 -2.58
N PHE A 63 18.08 -2.71 -3.43
CA PHE A 63 18.21 -2.88 -4.88
C PHE A 63 19.10 -1.78 -5.50
N ARG A 64 19.05 -0.57 -4.96
CA ARG A 64 19.99 0.50 -5.32
C ARG A 64 21.44 0.10 -5.06
N GLU A 65 21.75 -0.48 -3.90
CA GLU A 65 23.10 -0.91 -3.58
C GLU A 65 23.50 -2.16 -4.40
N LEU A 66 22.57 -3.09 -4.64
CA LEU A 66 22.78 -4.24 -5.51
C LEU A 66 23.09 -3.84 -6.94
N SER A 67 22.39 -2.83 -7.49
CA SER A 67 22.62 -2.36 -8.85
C SER A 67 24.03 -1.81 -9.11
N ARG A 68 24.80 -1.55 -8.05
CA ARG A 68 26.21 -1.11 -8.11
C ARG A 68 27.19 -2.27 -8.06
N LYS A 69 26.70 -3.51 -7.97
CA LYS A 69 27.51 -4.72 -7.86
C LYS A 69 27.52 -5.48 -9.18
N ASP A 70 28.55 -6.27 -9.37
CA ASP A 70 28.62 -7.22 -10.48
C ASP A 70 27.81 -8.48 -10.11
N LEU A 71 26.52 -8.42 -10.36
CA LEU A 71 25.56 -9.46 -9.99
C LEU A 71 25.65 -10.64 -10.94
N LEU A 72 25.50 -11.84 -10.40
CA LEU A 72 25.20 -13.01 -11.23
C LEU A 72 23.89 -12.75 -12.00
N PRO A 73 23.80 -13.22 -13.28
CA PRO A 73 22.62 -12.99 -14.12
C PRO A 73 21.30 -13.43 -13.47
N GLU A 74 21.33 -14.49 -12.67
CA GLU A 74 20.18 -14.99 -11.94
C GLU A 74 19.70 -13.99 -10.88
N HIS A 75 20.61 -13.44 -10.07
CA HIS A 75 20.23 -12.47 -9.03
C HIS A 75 19.73 -11.15 -9.63
N ALA A 76 20.34 -10.70 -10.73
CA ALA A 76 19.86 -9.53 -11.46
C ALA A 76 18.45 -9.75 -12.03
N ARG A 77 18.16 -10.96 -12.56
CA ARG A 77 16.84 -11.32 -13.05
C ARG A 77 15.81 -11.33 -11.92
N ILE A 78 16.11 -12.00 -10.78
CA ILE A 78 15.21 -12.06 -9.63
C ILE A 78 14.90 -10.65 -9.10
N MET A 79 15.89 -9.78 -8.94
CA MET A 79 15.68 -8.40 -8.53
C MET A 79 14.73 -7.64 -9.48
N ASN A 80 14.89 -7.82 -10.79
CA ASN A 80 13.99 -7.21 -11.79
C ASN A 80 12.55 -7.77 -11.69
N ASP A 81 12.42 -9.10 -11.49
CA ASP A 81 11.11 -9.74 -11.33
C ASP A 81 10.41 -9.22 -10.07
N LEU A 82 11.12 -9.06 -8.95
CA LEU A 82 10.57 -8.48 -7.71
C LEU A 82 10.10 -7.04 -7.89
N GLN A 83 10.85 -6.21 -8.61
CA GLN A 83 10.38 -4.86 -8.95
C GLN A 83 9.11 -4.85 -9.81
N GLN A 84 8.90 -5.87 -10.65
CA GLN A 84 7.65 -6.04 -11.39
C GLN A 84 6.52 -6.48 -10.47
N ASP A 85 6.80 -7.38 -9.54
CA ASP A 85 5.88 -7.84 -8.50
C ASP A 85 5.37 -6.67 -7.65
N HIS A 86 6.25 -5.74 -7.21
CA HIS A 86 5.86 -4.53 -6.49
C HIS A 86 4.91 -3.65 -7.31
N ARG A 87 5.21 -3.45 -8.61
CA ARG A 87 4.31 -2.70 -9.50
C ARG A 87 2.96 -3.40 -9.68
N TYR A 88 2.94 -4.71 -9.70
CA TYR A 88 1.72 -5.50 -9.81
C TYR A 88 0.85 -5.37 -8.55
N SER A 89 1.44 -5.53 -7.36
CA SER A 89 0.71 -5.36 -6.09
C SER A 89 0.09 -3.96 -5.95
N ARG A 90 0.83 -2.91 -6.35
CA ARG A 90 0.32 -1.51 -6.39
C ARG A 90 -0.92 -1.38 -7.27
N LYS A 91 -1.00 -2.09 -8.41
CA LYS A 91 -2.19 -2.08 -9.28
C LYS A 91 -3.39 -2.76 -8.63
N ILE A 92 -3.18 -3.89 -7.94
CA ILE A 92 -4.25 -4.59 -7.21
C ILE A 92 -4.82 -3.68 -6.12
N VAL A 93 -3.93 -3.08 -5.32
CA VAL A 93 -4.33 -2.16 -4.24
C VAL A 93 -5.05 -0.93 -4.78
N GLY A 94 -4.64 -0.41 -5.93
CA GLY A 94 -5.34 0.68 -6.62
C GLY A 94 -6.78 0.31 -7.01
N ARG A 95 -7.00 -0.89 -7.55
CA ARG A 95 -8.36 -1.40 -7.86
C ARG A 95 -9.19 -1.58 -6.58
N TRP A 96 -8.60 -2.17 -5.54
CA TRP A 96 -9.27 -2.34 -4.26
C TRP A 96 -9.70 -1.00 -3.66
N MET A 97 -8.85 0.00 -3.67
CA MET A 97 -9.17 1.34 -3.19
C MET A 97 -10.35 1.97 -3.96
N GLN A 98 -10.36 1.83 -5.29
CA GLN A 98 -11.48 2.33 -6.11
C GLN A 98 -12.78 1.60 -5.80
N ALA A 99 -12.76 0.26 -5.65
CA ALA A 99 -13.92 -0.53 -5.26
C ALA A 99 -14.43 -0.13 -3.86
N ASN A 100 -13.53 0.07 -2.88
CA ASN A 100 -13.91 0.51 -1.54
C ASN A 100 -14.54 1.91 -1.53
N ASN A 101 -14.04 2.84 -2.34
CA ASN A 101 -14.64 4.17 -2.46
C ASN A 101 -16.08 4.09 -3.02
N ARG A 102 -16.32 3.30 -4.06
CA ARG A 102 -17.66 3.06 -4.60
C ARG A 102 -18.58 2.36 -3.59
N CYS A 103 -18.02 1.44 -2.78
CA CYS A 103 -18.78 0.84 -1.68
C CYS A 103 -19.26 1.89 -0.67
N LEU A 104 -18.42 2.87 -0.33
CA LEU A 104 -18.80 4.01 0.53
C LEU A 104 -19.90 4.87 -0.09
N ASP A 105 -19.94 4.95 -1.42
CA ASP A 105 -20.99 5.66 -2.17
C ASP A 105 -22.27 4.82 -2.33
N GLY A 106 -22.32 3.60 -1.78
CA GLY A 106 -23.49 2.71 -1.74
C GLY A 106 -23.57 1.70 -2.88
N GLU A 107 -22.51 1.54 -3.69
CA GLU A 107 -22.49 0.48 -4.71
C GLU A 107 -22.12 -0.89 -4.08
N ASP A 108 -22.69 -1.95 -4.62
CA ASP A 108 -22.24 -3.31 -4.28
C ASP A 108 -20.97 -3.66 -5.06
N THR A 109 -19.84 -3.56 -4.38
CA THR A 109 -18.52 -3.89 -4.91
C THR A 109 -17.90 -5.12 -4.24
N SER A 110 -18.71 -5.93 -3.57
CA SER A 110 -18.26 -7.08 -2.76
C SER A 110 -17.43 -8.07 -3.57
N GLN A 111 -17.84 -8.39 -4.78
CA GLN A 111 -17.09 -9.31 -5.65
C GLN A 111 -15.73 -8.74 -6.06
N GLU A 112 -15.65 -7.45 -6.35
CA GLU A 112 -14.40 -6.80 -6.73
C GLU A 112 -13.41 -6.75 -5.56
N ILE A 113 -13.90 -6.41 -4.37
CA ILE A 113 -13.09 -6.39 -3.14
C ILE A 113 -12.58 -7.80 -2.83
N VAL A 114 -13.46 -8.81 -2.85
CA VAL A 114 -13.06 -10.22 -2.64
C VAL A 114 -12.05 -10.67 -3.69
N SER A 115 -12.20 -10.26 -4.96
CA SER A 115 -11.24 -10.57 -6.00
C SER A 115 -9.86 -9.97 -5.71
N CYS A 116 -9.80 -8.69 -5.33
CA CYS A 116 -8.54 -8.02 -4.99
C CYS A 116 -7.86 -8.66 -3.77
N LEU A 117 -8.61 -8.94 -2.71
CA LEU A 117 -8.09 -9.61 -1.51
C LEU A 117 -7.57 -11.01 -1.83
N THR A 118 -8.32 -11.79 -2.63
CA THR A 118 -7.92 -13.13 -3.05
C THR A 118 -6.62 -13.08 -3.87
N GLU A 119 -6.51 -12.13 -4.78
CA GLU A 119 -5.32 -11.93 -5.61
C GLU A 119 -4.09 -11.60 -4.75
N LEU A 120 -4.22 -10.72 -3.74
CA LEU A 120 -3.14 -10.38 -2.81
C LEU A 120 -2.73 -11.57 -1.93
N THR A 121 -3.69 -12.32 -1.39
CA THR A 121 -3.41 -13.49 -0.53
C THR A 121 -2.76 -14.65 -1.28
N GLN A 122 -2.97 -14.75 -2.59
CA GLN A 122 -2.30 -15.73 -3.45
C GLN A 122 -0.92 -15.24 -3.93
N PHE A 123 -0.79 -13.95 -4.18
CA PHE A 123 0.41 -13.32 -4.73
C PHE A 123 1.54 -13.20 -3.69
N TYR A 124 1.27 -12.59 -2.53
CA TYR A 124 2.30 -12.27 -1.55
C TYR A 124 3.09 -13.47 -1.01
N PRO A 125 2.49 -14.65 -0.72
CA PRO A 125 3.28 -15.79 -0.26
C PRO A 125 4.35 -16.23 -1.26
N GLN A 126 4.06 -16.18 -2.56
CA GLN A 126 5.02 -16.52 -3.62
C GLN A 126 6.11 -15.46 -3.78
N HIS A 127 5.73 -14.20 -3.66
CA HIS A 127 6.62 -13.05 -3.69
C HIS A 127 7.61 -13.10 -2.51
N ILE A 128 7.13 -13.21 -1.27
CA ILE A 128 7.94 -13.35 -0.06
C ILE A 128 8.87 -14.57 -0.14
N GLN A 129 8.36 -15.70 -0.62
CA GLN A 129 9.20 -16.89 -0.82
C GLN A 129 10.33 -16.62 -1.81
N LYS A 130 10.07 -15.89 -2.89
CA LYS A 130 11.07 -15.51 -3.87
C LYS A 130 12.17 -14.65 -3.25
N GLU A 131 11.82 -13.72 -2.38
CA GLU A 131 12.76 -12.87 -1.66
C GLU A 131 13.56 -13.65 -0.62
N ASP A 132 12.89 -14.34 0.29
CA ASP A 132 13.50 -15.06 1.39
C ASP A 132 14.47 -16.16 0.91
N GLN A 133 14.09 -16.93 -0.12
CA GLN A 133 14.85 -18.09 -0.56
C GLN A 133 15.86 -17.82 -1.67
N TYR A 134 15.53 -16.93 -2.60
CA TYR A 134 16.31 -16.78 -3.83
C TYR A 134 17.05 -15.46 -3.96
N LEU A 135 16.71 -14.45 -3.15
CA LEU A 135 17.40 -13.18 -3.20
C LEU A 135 18.16 -12.88 -1.90
N TYR A 136 17.51 -12.85 -0.77
CA TYR A 136 18.04 -12.23 0.44
C TYR A 136 19.36 -12.87 0.93
N ASP A 137 19.37 -14.16 1.18
CA ASP A 137 20.60 -14.82 1.64
C ASP A 137 21.72 -14.80 0.60
N PRO A 138 21.45 -15.11 -0.69
CA PRO A 138 22.49 -15.05 -1.72
C PRO A 138 23.13 -13.68 -1.87
N VAL A 139 22.33 -12.60 -1.82
CA VAL A 139 22.85 -11.25 -2.10
C VAL A 139 23.67 -10.66 -0.96
N LEU A 140 23.59 -11.21 0.26
CA LEU A 140 24.45 -10.76 1.35
C LEU A 140 25.95 -10.91 1.03
N SER A 141 26.33 -11.87 0.19
CA SER A 141 27.72 -12.10 -0.22
C SER A 141 28.33 -10.94 -1.02
N TYR A 142 27.50 -10.11 -1.66
CA TYR A 142 27.94 -8.93 -2.40
C TYR A 142 28.36 -7.74 -1.51
N PHE A 143 28.04 -7.78 -0.22
CA PHE A 143 28.24 -6.68 0.70
C PHE A 143 29.25 -7.00 1.79
N GLY A 144 30.20 -6.10 1.99
CA GLY A 144 31.09 -6.12 3.15
C GLY A 144 30.36 -5.71 4.45
N THR A 145 31.03 -5.92 5.58
CA THR A 145 30.46 -5.61 6.91
C THR A 145 30.07 -4.14 7.05
N GLU A 146 30.89 -3.23 6.55
CA GLU A 146 30.65 -1.78 6.61
C GLU A 146 29.41 -1.38 5.78
N GLU A 147 29.26 -1.96 4.57
CA GLU A 147 28.12 -1.71 3.71
C GLU A 147 26.82 -2.20 4.35
N ARG A 148 26.83 -3.39 4.94
CA ARG A 148 25.67 -3.94 5.68
C ARG A 148 25.30 -3.05 6.86
N THR A 149 26.29 -2.57 7.63
CA THR A 149 26.05 -1.67 8.76
C THR A 149 25.46 -0.34 8.30
N ARG A 150 25.97 0.21 7.20
CA ARG A 150 25.42 1.44 6.60
C ARG A 150 23.97 1.25 6.16
N MET A 151 23.65 0.15 5.44
CA MET A 151 22.27 -0.14 5.02
C MET A 151 21.31 -0.26 6.20
N VAL A 152 21.70 -0.89 7.31
CA VAL A 152 20.89 -0.94 8.54
C VAL A 152 20.63 0.46 9.08
N GLY A 153 21.64 1.33 9.05
CA GLY A 153 21.47 2.74 9.42
C GLY A 153 20.49 3.49 8.51
N GLU A 154 20.57 3.24 7.19
CA GLU A 154 19.65 3.80 6.20
C GLU A 154 18.23 3.27 6.39
N PHE A 155 18.00 1.98 6.64
CA PHE A 155 16.70 1.40 6.97
C PHE A 155 16.08 2.08 8.20
N SER A 156 16.86 2.24 9.27
CA SER A 156 16.39 2.91 10.48
C SER A 156 16.05 4.39 10.25
N ALA A 157 16.79 5.08 9.40
CA ALA A 157 16.49 6.46 9.01
C ALA A 157 15.24 6.53 8.13
N PHE A 158 15.08 5.58 7.21
CA PHE A 158 13.92 5.43 6.34
C PHE A 158 12.65 5.29 7.16
N ASP A 159 12.62 4.35 8.12
CA ASP A 159 11.46 4.11 9.00
C ASP A 159 11.09 5.35 9.83
N ARG A 160 12.08 6.10 10.35
CA ARG A 160 11.81 7.35 11.06
C ARG A 160 11.15 8.42 10.19
N ASN A 161 11.45 8.44 8.90
CA ASN A 161 10.95 9.44 7.96
C ASN A 161 9.58 9.10 7.36
N ILE A 162 9.14 7.84 7.42
CA ILE A 162 7.86 7.38 6.84
C ILE A 162 6.67 8.19 7.33
N LEU A 163 6.61 8.49 8.64
CA LEU A 163 5.53 9.29 9.20
C LEU A 163 5.49 10.69 8.59
N HIS A 164 6.64 11.33 8.43
CA HIS A 164 6.70 12.66 7.81
C HIS A 164 6.24 12.61 6.35
N TRP A 165 6.69 11.64 5.56
CA TRP A 165 6.27 11.48 4.18
C TRP A 165 4.78 11.17 4.04
N LYS A 166 4.23 10.30 4.92
CA LYS A 166 2.81 9.99 4.94
C LYS A 166 1.99 11.25 5.21
N TYR A 167 2.34 12.03 6.24
CA TYR A 167 1.60 13.23 6.60
C TYR A 167 1.77 14.37 5.59
N GLN A 168 2.92 14.52 4.97
CA GLN A 168 3.09 15.47 3.86
C GLN A 168 2.18 15.15 2.67
N LYS A 169 2.03 13.88 2.32
CA LYS A 169 1.08 13.45 1.27
C LYS A 169 -0.37 13.76 1.66
N ILE A 170 -0.75 13.49 2.90
CA ILE A 170 -2.09 13.81 3.42
C ILE A 170 -2.33 15.32 3.39
N GLU A 171 -1.35 16.14 3.82
CA GLU A 171 -1.42 17.60 3.77
C GLU A 171 -1.63 18.11 2.33
N ALA A 172 -0.90 17.57 1.36
CA ALA A 172 -1.05 17.94 -0.04
C ALA A 172 -2.48 17.65 -0.56
N VAL A 173 -3.01 16.46 -0.27
CA VAL A 173 -4.38 16.09 -0.65
C VAL A 173 -5.43 16.98 0.03
N LEU A 174 -5.23 17.30 1.32
CA LEU A 174 -6.14 18.20 2.05
C LEU A 174 -6.12 19.62 1.47
N LYS A 175 -4.96 20.14 1.12
CA LYS A 175 -4.82 21.44 0.47
C LYS A 175 -5.57 21.49 -0.86
N GLU A 176 -5.40 20.48 -1.71
CA GLU A 176 -6.09 20.38 -2.99
C GLU A 176 -7.61 20.36 -2.81
N ARG A 177 -8.13 19.46 -1.97
CA ARG A 177 -9.57 19.35 -1.69
C ARG A 177 -10.18 20.61 -1.09
N LEU A 178 -9.48 21.29 -0.16
CA LEU A 178 -9.94 22.53 0.45
C LEU A 178 -9.89 23.71 -0.54
N TRP A 179 -8.98 23.69 -1.49
CA TRP A 179 -8.93 24.67 -2.54
C TRP A 179 -10.08 24.53 -3.54
N GLU A 180 -10.35 23.29 -3.99
CA GLU A 180 -11.45 22.98 -4.89
C GLU A 180 -12.82 23.34 -4.27
N SER A 181 -13.01 23.07 -2.97
CA SER A 181 -14.25 23.43 -2.27
C SER A 181 -14.51 24.93 -2.16
N ARG A 182 -13.46 25.78 -2.27
CA ARG A 182 -13.59 27.24 -2.25
C ARG A 182 -13.94 27.82 -3.61
N THR A 183 -13.70 27.08 -4.69
CA THR A 183 -14.02 27.51 -6.07
C THR A 183 -15.43 27.15 -6.52
N ILE A 184 -16.18 26.39 -5.73
CA ILE A 184 -17.61 26.13 -5.95
C ILE A 184 -18.36 27.33 -5.39
N GLU A 185 -18.74 28.29 -6.23
CA GLU A 185 -19.63 29.39 -5.86
C GLU A 185 -20.98 28.81 -5.36
N PRO A 186 -21.53 29.34 -4.24
CA PRO A 186 -22.84 28.90 -3.80
C PRO A 186 -23.81 29.25 -4.91
N GLY A 187 -24.44 28.23 -5.49
CA GLY A 187 -25.49 28.41 -6.50
C GLY A 187 -26.57 29.39 -6.04
N PRO A 188 -27.26 30.08 -6.95
CA PRO A 188 -28.18 31.14 -6.60
C PRO A 188 -29.26 30.64 -5.63
N THR A 189 -29.32 31.29 -4.47
CA THR A 189 -30.33 31.05 -3.45
C THR A 189 -31.71 31.19 -4.10
N ARG A 190 -32.48 30.11 -4.14
CA ARG A 190 -33.88 30.16 -4.52
C ARG A 190 -34.59 31.13 -3.58
N GLN A 191 -34.92 32.32 -4.06
CA GLN A 191 -35.83 33.23 -3.39
C GLN A 191 -37.19 32.53 -3.34
N SER A 192 -37.63 32.16 -2.16
CA SER A 192 -39.02 31.75 -1.91
C SER A 192 -39.93 32.96 -2.11
N SER A 193 -40.60 32.98 -3.24
CA SER A 193 -41.71 33.93 -3.49
C SER A 193 -42.86 33.57 -2.54
N GLN A 194 -42.93 34.25 -1.42
CA GLN A 194 -44.17 34.33 -0.64
C GLN A 194 -45.04 35.43 -1.26
N GLU A 195 -45.92 35.04 -2.17
CA GLU A 195 -47.07 35.86 -2.50
C GLU A 195 -48.11 35.79 -1.38
N ILE A 196 -48.16 36.85 -0.63
CA ILE A 196 -49.23 37.09 0.33
C ILE A 196 -50.43 37.59 -0.50
N GLY A 197 -51.36 36.71 -0.83
CA GLY A 197 -52.68 37.08 -1.34
C GLY A 197 -53.55 37.74 -0.23
N ARG A 198 -53.65 39.05 -0.25
CA ARG A 198 -54.74 39.76 0.40
C ARG A 198 -55.82 39.93 -0.63
N SER A 199 -57.04 39.45 -0.32
CA SER A 199 -58.25 39.89 -0.91
C SER A 199 -59.39 39.84 0.12
N ALA A 200 -59.94 41.01 0.35
CA ALA A 200 -61.28 41.44 0.66
C ALA A 200 -62.24 40.42 1.29
#